data_713bc07b00254fec3c93eeb4c15c7b4f
#
_entry.id   713bc07b00254fec3c93eeb4c15c7b4f
#
_cell.length_a   1.000
_cell.length_b   1.000
_cell.length_c   1.000
_cell.angle_alpha   90.00
_cell.angle_beta   90.00
_cell.angle_gamma   90.00
#
_symmetry.space_group_name_H-M   'P 1'
#
loop_
_entity.id
_entity.type
_entity.pdbx_description
1 polymer ?
#
loop_
_entity_poly.entity_id
_entity_poly.type
_entity_poly.pdbx_seq_one_letter_code
_entity_poly.pdbx_strand_id
1 'polypeptide(L)'
;MFKLLEPNKIFQITSKAPKYVLFLFVIVLSVGLVEALILSPEDYKQSDAVRIMYVHVPAAWISLGIFSSITVLSISGFIFKNKNFFLISKSLAPSGFVFNIIALVTGSIWGLSLIHISEPTRPY
;
A
#
# COMPACT_ATOMS: atom_id res chain seq x y z
N MET A 1 -27.21 13.81 -18.02
CA MET A 1 -25.92 13.53 -17.37
C MET A 1 -26.03 12.64 -16.13
N PHE A 2 -27.23 12.37 -15.58
CA PHE A 2 -27.44 11.59 -14.35
C PHE A 2 -27.83 10.12 -14.53
N LYS A 3 -27.91 9.58 -15.76
CA LYS A 3 -28.26 8.17 -16.03
C LYS A 3 -27.25 7.13 -15.52
N LEU A 4 -26.01 7.56 -15.18
CA LEU A 4 -24.98 6.70 -14.61
C LEU A 4 -25.14 6.50 -13.09
N LEU A 5 -25.93 7.35 -12.43
CA LEU A 5 -26.17 7.32 -10.97
C LEU A 5 -27.44 6.53 -10.59
N GLU A 6 -28.07 5.84 -11.55
CA GLU A 6 -29.18 4.94 -11.22
C GLU A 6 -28.68 3.80 -10.30
N PRO A 7 -29.30 3.55 -9.15
CA PRO A 7 -28.84 2.56 -8.16
C PRO A 7 -28.59 1.18 -8.76
N ASN A 8 -29.42 0.74 -9.70
CA ASN A 8 -29.27 -0.56 -10.36
C ASN A 8 -28.01 -0.64 -11.24
N LYS A 9 -27.65 0.44 -11.94
CA LYS A 9 -26.43 0.49 -12.76
C LYS A 9 -25.19 0.54 -11.90
N ILE A 10 -25.21 1.35 -10.84
CA ILE A 10 -24.11 1.38 -9.86
C ILE A 10 -23.90 -0.01 -9.28
N PHE A 11 -24.96 -0.68 -8.86
CA PHE A 11 -24.86 -2.03 -8.30
C PHE A 11 -24.29 -3.04 -9.32
N GLN A 12 -24.72 -3.02 -10.57
CA GLN A 12 -24.21 -3.88 -11.64
C GLN A 12 -22.73 -3.63 -11.95
N ILE A 13 -22.31 -2.36 -11.98
CA ILE A 13 -20.90 -1.99 -12.19
C ILE A 13 -20.08 -2.42 -10.99
N THR A 14 -20.52 -2.11 -9.78
CA THR A 14 -19.82 -2.43 -8.54
C THR A 14 -19.71 -3.94 -8.29
N SER A 15 -20.67 -4.74 -8.76
CA SER A 15 -20.63 -6.20 -8.62
C SER A 15 -19.66 -6.88 -9.60
N LYS A 16 -19.46 -6.33 -10.79
CA LYS A 16 -18.59 -6.89 -11.84
C LYS A 16 -17.18 -6.30 -11.84
N ALA A 17 -17.05 -5.01 -11.53
CA ALA A 17 -15.78 -4.30 -11.54
C ALA A 17 -14.67 -4.96 -10.69
N PRO A 18 -14.93 -5.52 -9.49
CA PRO A 18 -13.88 -6.10 -8.66
C PRO A 18 -13.08 -7.21 -9.35
N LYS A 19 -13.71 -8.01 -10.20
CA LYS A 19 -13.02 -9.11 -10.91
C LYS A 19 -12.00 -8.57 -11.92
N TYR A 20 -12.38 -7.57 -12.70
CA TYR A 20 -11.50 -6.95 -13.70
C TYR A 20 -10.39 -6.13 -13.02
N VAL A 21 -10.73 -5.41 -11.96
CA VAL A 21 -9.76 -4.65 -11.16
C VAL A 21 -8.75 -5.59 -10.51
N LEU A 22 -9.21 -6.71 -9.94
CA LEU A 22 -8.34 -7.71 -9.34
C LEU A 22 -7.40 -8.33 -10.38
N PHE A 23 -7.92 -8.67 -11.56
CA PHE A 23 -7.10 -9.24 -12.65
C PHE A 23 -6.01 -8.26 -13.09
N LEU A 24 -6.39 -7.00 -13.34
CA LEU A 24 -5.44 -5.95 -13.70
C LEU A 24 -4.42 -5.71 -12.59
N PHE A 25 -4.87 -5.67 -11.34
CA PHE A 25 -4.02 -5.51 -10.17
C PHE A 25 -2.97 -6.61 -10.07
N VAL A 26 -3.37 -7.87 -10.26
CA VAL A 26 -2.42 -9.02 -10.21
C VAL A 26 -1.37 -8.90 -11.31
N ILE A 27 -1.75 -8.52 -12.53
CA ILE A 27 -0.80 -8.33 -13.63
C ILE A 27 0.19 -7.22 -13.29
N VAL A 28 -0.31 -6.03 -12.94
CA VAL A 28 0.53 -4.87 -12.65
C VAL A 28 1.44 -5.14 -11.45
N LEU A 29 0.92 -5.79 -10.41
CA LEU A 29 1.70 -6.17 -9.23
C LEU A 29 2.80 -7.16 -9.60
N SER A 30 2.49 -8.18 -10.41
CA SER A 30 3.49 -9.19 -10.82
C SER A 30 4.61 -8.55 -11.64
N VAL A 31 4.28 -7.71 -12.61
CA VAL A 31 5.28 -6.97 -13.41
C VAL A 31 6.10 -6.06 -12.50
N GLY A 32 5.45 -5.28 -11.65
CA GLY A 32 6.15 -4.36 -10.73
C GLY A 32 7.08 -5.08 -9.74
N LEU A 33 6.71 -6.26 -9.24
CA LEU A 33 7.58 -7.06 -8.38
C LEU A 33 8.78 -7.64 -9.14
N VAL A 34 8.60 -8.09 -10.37
CA VAL A 34 9.71 -8.57 -11.21
C VAL A 34 10.68 -7.43 -11.49
N GLU A 35 10.19 -6.27 -11.90
CA GLU A 35 11.02 -5.08 -12.12
C GLU A 35 11.77 -4.67 -10.85
N ALA A 36 11.07 -4.57 -9.73
CA ALA A 36 11.61 -4.09 -8.48
C ALA A 36 12.65 -5.03 -7.84
N LEU A 37 12.36 -6.36 -7.84
CA LEU A 37 13.16 -7.32 -7.07
C LEU A 37 14.19 -8.07 -7.91
N ILE A 38 13.98 -8.16 -9.22
CA ILE A 38 14.83 -8.98 -10.10
C ILE A 38 15.62 -8.10 -11.08
N LEU A 39 14.95 -7.18 -11.78
CA LEU A 39 15.54 -6.43 -12.88
C LEU A 39 16.20 -5.11 -12.43
N SER A 40 15.86 -4.58 -11.25
CA SER A 40 16.44 -3.32 -10.78
C SER A 40 17.95 -3.47 -10.55
N PRO A 41 18.77 -2.48 -10.94
CA PRO A 41 20.20 -2.49 -10.69
C PRO A 41 20.51 -2.40 -9.20
N GLU A 42 21.64 -2.94 -8.81
CA GLU A 42 22.17 -2.79 -7.45
C GLU A 42 22.64 -1.34 -7.21
N ASP A 43 22.46 -0.87 -5.98
CA ASP A 43 22.98 0.41 -5.56
C ASP A 43 24.44 0.27 -5.10
N TYR A 44 25.29 1.24 -5.42
CA TYR A 44 26.72 1.18 -5.10
C TYR A 44 27.02 1.25 -3.60
N LYS A 45 26.09 1.76 -2.77
CA LYS A 45 26.21 1.82 -1.30
C LYS A 45 25.42 0.73 -0.58
N GLN A 46 24.22 0.41 -1.09
CA GLN A 46 23.27 -0.48 -0.43
C GLN A 46 23.25 -1.88 -1.03
N SER A 47 23.96 -2.10 -2.16
CA SER A 47 23.93 -3.37 -2.89
C SER A 47 22.49 -3.82 -3.17
N ASP A 48 22.17 -5.09 -2.96
CA ASP A 48 20.83 -5.65 -3.14
C ASP A 48 19.78 -5.13 -2.14
N ALA A 49 20.20 -4.56 -1.01
CA ALA A 49 19.26 -4.07 0.00
C ALA A 49 18.34 -2.95 -0.52
N VAL A 50 18.75 -2.21 -1.56
CA VAL A 50 17.93 -1.19 -2.22
C VAL A 50 16.62 -1.75 -2.77
N ARG A 51 16.61 -3.02 -3.19
CA ARG A 51 15.42 -3.67 -3.77
C ARG A 51 14.28 -3.76 -2.78
N ILE A 52 14.57 -3.89 -1.50
CA ILE A 52 13.56 -3.90 -0.42
C ILE A 52 12.84 -2.55 -0.34
N MET A 53 13.55 -1.45 -0.60
CA MET A 53 12.98 -0.10 -0.58
C MET A 53 11.86 0.08 -1.62
N TYR A 54 11.96 -0.57 -2.79
CA TYR A 54 10.92 -0.49 -3.82
C TYR A 54 9.57 -1.10 -3.39
N VAL A 55 9.58 -2.02 -2.44
CA VAL A 55 8.36 -2.57 -1.82
C VAL A 55 7.98 -1.77 -0.57
N HIS A 56 8.97 -1.41 0.25
CA HIS A 56 8.74 -0.71 1.51
C HIS A 56 8.10 0.67 1.31
N VAL A 57 8.67 1.49 0.43
CA VAL A 57 8.22 2.88 0.25
C VAL A 57 6.78 2.97 -0.23
N PRO A 58 6.35 2.27 -1.30
CA PRO A 58 4.95 2.28 -1.70
C PRO A 58 4.00 1.75 -0.61
N ALA A 59 4.38 0.67 0.08
CA ALA A 59 3.55 0.11 1.14
C ALA A 59 3.38 1.09 2.31
N ALA A 60 4.44 1.79 2.71
CA ALA A 60 4.40 2.81 3.76
C ALA A 60 3.51 4.00 3.35
N TRP A 61 3.63 4.50 2.13
CA TRP A 61 2.80 5.59 1.62
C TRP A 61 1.31 5.20 1.54
N ILE A 62 0.99 4.01 1.06
CA ILE A 62 -0.39 3.52 0.99
C ILE A 62 -0.94 3.36 2.41
N SER A 63 -0.19 2.77 3.33
CA SER A 63 -0.58 2.63 4.73
C SER A 63 -0.89 3.99 5.36
N LEU A 64 0.03 4.95 5.23
CA LEU A 64 -0.15 6.30 5.74
C LEU A 64 -1.38 6.99 5.13
N GLY A 65 -1.58 6.87 3.83
CA GLY A 65 -2.74 7.42 3.13
C GLY A 65 -4.06 6.84 3.63
N ILE A 66 -4.11 5.51 3.85
CA ILE A 66 -5.31 4.85 4.37
C ILE A 66 -5.61 5.29 5.80
N PHE A 67 -4.63 5.30 6.71
CA PHE A 67 -4.85 5.72 8.09
C PHE A 67 -5.21 7.20 8.20
N SER A 68 -4.60 8.06 7.38
CA SER A 68 -5.00 9.48 7.28
C SER A 68 -6.44 9.61 6.81
N SER A 69 -6.86 8.83 5.81
CA SER A 69 -8.25 8.82 5.32
C SER A 69 -9.23 8.33 6.39
N ILE A 70 -8.88 7.27 7.12
CA ILE A 70 -9.67 6.76 8.25
C ILE A 70 -9.86 7.87 9.30
N THR A 71 -8.80 8.59 9.64
CA THR A 71 -8.83 9.68 10.62
C THR A 71 -9.78 10.79 10.17
N VAL A 72 -9.62 11.27 8.93
CA VAL A 72 -10.47 12.34 8.37
C VAL A 72 -11.93 11.91 8.31
N LEU A 73 -12.22 10.69 7.84
CA LEU A 73 -13.58 10.15 7.77
C LEU A 73 -14.19 9.98 9.16
N SER A 74 -13.42 9.52 10.14
CA SER A 74 -13.91 9.34 11.51
C SER A 74 -14.24 10.68 12.18
N ILE A 75 -13.38 11.68 12.01
CA ILE A 75 -13.63 13.05 12.48
C ILE A 75 -14.87 13.63 11.80
N SER A 76 -14.98 13.49 10.47
CA SER A 76 -16.15 13.94 9.71
C SER A 76 -17.42 13.24 10.18
N GLY A 77 -17.37 11.94 10.43
CA GLY A 77 -18.49 11.17 10.96
C GLY A 77 -18.95 11.66 12.32
N PHE A 78 -18.02 12.06 13.18
CA PHE A 78 -18.32 12.64 14.49
C PHE A 78 -18.94 14.03 14.38
N ILE A 79 -18.38 14.93 13.55
CA ILE A 79 -18.86 16.29 13.35
C ILE A 79 -20.26 16.31 12.72
N PHE A 80 -20.43 15.58 11.62
CA PHE A 80 -21.68 15.55 10.85
C PHE A 80 -22.71 14.55 11.40
N LYS A 81 -22.39 13.81 12.47
CA LYS A 81 -23.22 12.74 13.07
C LYS A 81 -23.75 11.75 12.03
N ASN A 82 -22.94 11.43 11.01
CA ASN A 82 -23.33 10.58 9.91
C ASN A 82 -22.60 9.22 9.98
N LYS A 83 -23.37 8.15 10.15
CA LYS A 83 -22.87 6.77 10.31
C LYS A 83 -22.14 6.24 9.07
N ASN A 84 -22.42 6.76 7.89
CA ASN A 84 -21.80 6.30 6.64
C ASN A 84 -20.27 6.52 6.64
N PHE A 85 -19.79 7.60 7.24
CA PHE A 85 -18.36 7.86 7.36
C PHE A 85 -17.66 6.80 8.19
N PHE A 86 -18.27 6.35 9.28
CA PHE A 86 -17.72 5.27 10.11
C PHE A 86 -17.72 3.92 9.40
N LEU A 87 -18.76 3.63 8.58
CA LEU A 87 -18.81 2.41 7.78
C LEU A 87 -17.69 2.38 6.75
N ILE A 88 -17.42 3.50 6.07
CA ILE A 88 -16.32 3.62 5.12
C ILE A 88 -14.97 3.47 5.85
N SER A 89 -14.76 4.15 6.97
CA SER A 89 -13.55 4.00 7.79
C SER A 89 -13.31 2.54 8.19
N LYS A 90 -14.34 1.86 8.65
CA LYS A 90 -14.26 0.45 9.04
C LYS A 90 -13.87 -0.45 7.86
N SER A 91 -14.37 -0.17 6.66
CA SER A 91 -14.05 -0.97 5.47
C SER A 91 -12.61 -0.76 4.97
N LEU A 92 -12.00 0.39 5.25
CA LEU A 92 -10.60 0.69 4.90
C LEU A 92 -9.59 0.05 5.87
N ALA A 93 -9.98 -0.17 7.12
CA ALA A 93 -9.06 -0.61 8.18
C ALA A 93 -8.30 -1.91 7.86
N PRO A 94 -8.91 -2.98 7.32
CA PRO A 94 -8.17 -4.21 6.99
C PRO A 94 -7.07 -3.97 5.94
N SER A 95 -7.35 -3.16 4.92
CA SER A 95 -6.35 -2.83 3.89
C SER A 95 -5.19 -2.04 4.49
N GLY A 96 -5.48 -1.02 5.31
CA GLY A 96 -4.46 -0.26 6.02
C GLY A 96 -3.56 -1.14 6.90
N PHE A 97 -4.17 -2.10 7.61
CA PHE A 97 -3.44 -3.04 8.44
C PHE A 97 -2.47 -3.92 7.63
N VAL A 98 -2.90 -4.48 6.50
CA VAL A 98 -2.04 -5.30 5.63
C VAL A 98 -0.85 -4.48 5.12
N PHE A 99 -1.07 -3.29 4.56
CA PHE A 99 0.02 -2.44 4.08
C PHE A 99 0.96 -2.00 5.20
N ASN A 100 0.43 -1.78 6.41
CA ASN A 100 1.25 -1.45 7.57
C ASN A 100 2.17 -2.61 7.98
N ILE A 101 1.67 -3.85 7.98
CA ILE A 101 2.51 -5.03 8.24
C ILE A 101 3.62 -5.16 7.19
N ILE A 102 3.27 -5.01 5.90
CA ILE A 102 4.27 -5.08 4.82
C ILE A 102 5.34 -3.99 5.03
N ALA A 103 4.93 -2.76 5.33
CA ALA A 103 5.85 -1.66 5.58
C ALA A 103 6.76 -1.92 6.80
N LEU A 104 6.21 -2.42 7.90
CA LEU A 104 6.98 -2.73 9.11
C LEU A 104 7.99 -3.85 8.87
N VAL A 105 7.59 -4.95 8.23
CA VAL A 105 8.47 -6.09 7.95
C VAL A 105 9.58 -5.67 6.99
N THR A 106 9.24 -5.06 5.86
CA THR A 106 10.23 -4.65 4.86
C THR A 106 11.15 -3.56 5.39
N GLY A 107 10.63 -2.60 6.17
CA GLY A 107 11.43 -1.55 6.79
C GLY A 107 12.40 -2.09 7.84
N SER A 108 12.00 -3.09 8.63
CA SER A 108 12.88 -3.74 9.59
C SER A 108 14.01 -4.49 8.90
N ILE A 109 13.73 -5.23 7.84
CA ILE A 109 14.74 -5.97 7.07
C ILE A 109 15.71 -5.00 6.40
N TRP A 110 15.20 -3.94 5.77
CA TRP A 110 16.02 -2.92 5.13
C TRP A 110 16.92 -2.19 6.15
N GLY A 111 16.36 -1.76 7.29
CA GLY A 111 17.11 -1.11 8.36
C GLY A 111 18.22 -1.97 8.92
N LEU A 112 17.96 -3.26 9.17
CA LEU A 112 19.00 -4.22 9.62
C LEU A 112 20.10 -4.41 8.56
N SER A 113 19.72 -4.49 7.28
CA SER A 113 20.69 -4.62 6.19
C SER A 113 21.62 -3.42 6.11
N LEU A 114 21.11 -2.20 6.32
CA LEU A 114 21.91 -0.98 6.30
C LEU A 114 22.89 -0.91 7.49
N ILE A 115 22.50 -1.36 8.68
CA ILE A 115 23.37 -1.40 9.84
C ILE A 115 24.56 -2.33 9.55
N HIS A 116 24.36 -3.50 9.00
CA HIS A 116 25.44 -4.44 8.67
C HIS A 116 26.33 -3.97 7.52
N ILE A 117 25.82 -3.20 6.57
CA ILE A 117 26.65 -2.64 5.49
C ILE A 117 27.50 -1.47 5.97
N SER A 118 27.04 -0.71 6.95
CA SER A 118 27.74 0.47 7.47
C SER A 118 28.76 0.17 8.58
N GLU A 119 28.80 -1.05 9.11
CA GLU A 119 29.85 -1.44 10.06
C GLU A 119 31.17 -1.63 9.33
N PRO A 120 32.23 -0.85 9.66
CA PRO A 120 33.56 -1.06 9.09
C PRO A 120 34.24 -2.23 9.79
N THR A 121 33.79 -3.45 9.55
CA THR A 121 34.48 -4.66 9.95
C THR A 121 35.57 -5.03 8.93
N ARG A 122 36.44 -4.10 8.60
CA ARG A 122 37.75 -4.45 8.03
C ARG A 122 38.83 -4.16 9.05
N PRO A 123 39.45 -5.18 9.64
CA PRO A 123 40.79 -5.01 10.18
C PRO A 123 41.71 -4.68 9.00
N TYR A 124 42.47 -3.63 9.14
CA TYR A 124 43.55 -3.22 8.24
C TYR A 124 44.62 -4.31 8.13
#